data_6b5e75bdffc6bc76d125d92816a4aca4
#
_entry.id   6b5e75bdffc6bc76d125d92816a4aca4
#
_cell.length_a   1.000
_cell.length_b   1.000
_cell.length_c   1.000
_cell.angle_alpha   90.00
_cell.angle_beta   90.00
_cell.angle_gamma   90.00
#
_symmetry.space_group_name_H-M   'P 1'
#
loop_
_entity.id
_entity.type
_entity.pdbx_description
1 polymer ?
#
loop_
_entity_poly.entity_id
_entity_poly.type
_entity_poly.pdbx_seq_one_letter_code
_entity_poly.pdbx_strand_id
1 'polypeptide(L)'
;MTGTTGRGTGDDDDAIRTTAVNAGATTADEHRAHDQFLESGTVSAGVRGTVADSWLRSAAAGVDPDVHVAPLVLDGTDLVDYRAAHPLSPVLPLLHDVLGRAAEDCDCVMAVGDAQGRLLWVYGRPQVLRRAENINFVEGSAWDEPRAGTNAPGMALALDEAVLVHAGEHFTRSVQRWSCAAAPIHDPSTHEVLGLLDVTGGPDVATPQTLALVRAAARMTESELARRATDRPSGLWVPSGERILELEALGQNECLLRLDGRSHRLSPRHSDILFALAEAPDGLTADELELQVWPSGVQSSTVRAELVRLRSLLGQEVLKSRPYRLTCEVRADWRVVAGQLAAR
;
A
#
# COMPACT_ATOMS: atom_id res chain seq x y z
N MET A 1 20.47 23.07 -52.97
CA MET A 1 21.28 22.14 -52.16
C MET A 1 21.19 22.58 -50.70
N THR A 2 20.25 22.13 -49.99
CA THR A 2 20.21 22.22 -48.49
C THR A 2 19.25 21.16 -48.00
N GLY A 3 19.80 20.12 -47.40
CA GLY A 3 19.04 19.08 -46.76
C GLY A 3 18.59 19.47 -45.39
N THR A 4 17.31 19.35 -45.10
CA THR A 4 16.73 19.52 -43.80
C THR A 4 16.38 18.16 -43.22
N THR A 5 17.08 17.79 -42.17
CA THR A 5 16.83 16.59 -41.37
C THR A 5 15.60 16.78 -40.47
N GLY A 6 14.53 16.08 -40.71
CA GLY A 6 13.39 15.92 -39.81
C GLY A 6 13.76 15.02 -38.64
N ARG A 7 13.56 15.51 -37.41
CA ARG A 7 13.53 14.66 -36.20
C ARG A 7 12.14 14.12 -36.02
N GLY A 8 12.04 12.81 -35.83
CA GLY A 8 10.81 12.11 -35.57
C GLY A 8 10.30 12.40 -34.15
N THR A 9 9.03 12.72 -34.10
CA THR A 9 8.19 12.66 -32.91
C THR A 9 7.45 11.33 -32.97
N GLY A 10 7.91 10.39 -32.21
CA GLY A 10 7.28 9.08 -32.16
C GLY A 10 7.62 8.37 -30.86
N ASP A 11 6.92 8.72 -29.77
CA ASP A 11 6.92 7.91 -28.54
C ASP A 11 5.67 8.14 -27.67
N ASP A 12 4.76 9.07 -28.02
CA ASP A 12 3.57 9.33 -27.19
C ASP A 12 2.30 8.58 -27.63
N ASP A 13 2.32 7.90 -28.80
CA ASP A 13 1.13 7.27 -29.36
C ASP A 13 0.92 5.80 -28.92
N ASP A 14 1.92 5.15 -28.34
CA ASP A 14 1.83 3.72 -27.94
C ASP A 14 1.22 3.53 -26.54
N ALA A 15 1.29 4.53 -25.67
CA ALA A 15 0.71 4.47 -24.32
C ALA A 15 -0.83 4.53 -24.28
N ILE A 16 -1.47 4.99 -25.37
CA ILE A 16 -2.94 5.13 -25.44
C ILE A 16 -3.62 3.84 -25.93
N ARG A 17 -2.89 2.90 -26.50
CA ARG A 17 -3.46 1.71 -27.15
C ARG A 17 -3.86 0.57 -26.20
N THR A 18 -3.40 0.56 -24.95
CA THR A 18 -3.52 -0.62 -24.08
C THR A 18 -4.72 -0.59 -23.13
N THR A 19 -5.43 0.53 -23.01
CA THR A 19 -6.53 0.73 -22.04
C THR A 19 -7.92 0.85 -22.65
N ALA A 20 -8.07 0.64 -23.96
CA ALA A 20 -9.40 0.67 -24.58
C ALA A 20 -10.23 -0.52 -24.08
N VAL A 21 -11.28 -0.24 -23.30
CA VAL A 21 -12.39 -1.18 -23.11
C VAL A 21 -12.81 -1.64 -24.50
N ASN A 22 -12.93 -2.96 -24.69
CA ASN A 22 -13.40 -3.53 -25.94
C ASN A 22 -14.79 -2.93 -26.25
N ALA A 23 -14.87 -1.94 -27.12
CA ALA A 23 -16.08 -1.15 -27.41
C ALA A 23 -17.15 -1.97 -28.14
N GLY A 24 -17.38 -3.22 -27.77
CA GLY A 24 -18.33 -4.13 -28.36
C GLY A 24 -18.55 -5.46 -27.65
N ALA A 25 -17.70 -5.81 -26.68
CA ALA A 25 -17.90 -7.04 -25.90
C ALA A 25 -19.00 -6.82 -24.85
N THR A 26 -19.95 -7.71 -24.76
CA THR A 26 -20.94 -7.70 -23.68
C THR A 26 -20.42 -8.47 -22.48
N THR A 27 -20.95 -8.19 -21.29
CA THR A 27 -20.64 -8.96 -20.06
C THR A 27 -20.84 -10.48 -20.28
N ALA A 28 -21.81 -10.88 -21.12
CA ALA A 28 -22.02 -12.29 -21.46
C ALA A 28 -20.89 -12.86 -22.34
N ASP A 29 -20.27 -12.05 -23.17
CA ASP A 29 -19.12 -12.46 -23.98
C ASP A 29 -17.86 -12.65 -23.10
N GLU A 30 -17.68 -11.75 -22.12
CA GLU A 30 -16.60 -11.84 -21.14
C GLU A 30 -16.70 -13.11 -20.29
N HIS A 31 -17.90 -13.40 -19.77
CA HIS A 31 -18.13 -14.64 -19.01
C HIS A 31 -17.85 -15.89 -19.83
N ARG A 32 -18.31 -15.92 -21.09
CA ARG A 32 -18.03 -17.07 -21.98
C ARG A 32 -16.54 -17.23 -22.26
N ALA A 33 -15.82 -16.13 -22.49
CA ALA A 33 -14.39 -16.15 -22.72
C ALA A 33 -13.63 -16.65 -21.45
N HIS A 34 -14.07 -16.23 -20.29
CA HIS A 34 -13.52 -16.66 -19.00
C HIS A 34 -13.77 -18.17 -18.76
N ASP A 35 -15.01 -18.65 -18.95
CA ASP A 35 -15.34 -20.08 -18.82
C ASP A 35 -14.53 -20.94 -19.82
N GLN A 36 -14.41 -20.51 -21.07
CA GLN A 36 -13.56 -21.17 -22.06
C GLN A 36 -12.09 -21.22 -21.60
N PHE A 37 -11.57 -20.14 -21.05
CA PHE A 37 -10.20 -20.11 -20.52
C PHE A 37 -10.03 -21.12 -19.38
N LEU A 38 -10.97 -21.20 -18.44
CA LEU A 38 -10.90 -22.13 -17.32
C LEU A 38 -10.99 -23.60 -17.78
N GLU A 39 -11.78 -23.89 -18.81
CA GLU A 39 -11.95 -25.25 -19.33
C GLU A 39 -10.77 -25.73 -20.18
N SER A 40 -10.20 -24.85 -20.99
CA SER A 40 -9.21 -25.24 -22.04
C SER A 40 -7.81 -24.65 -21.83
N GLY A 41 -7.65 -23.69 -20.93
CA GLY A 41 -6.42 -22.90 -20.79
C GLY A 41 -6.17 -21.94 -21.96
N THR A 42 -7.14 -21.80 -22.89
CA THR A 42 -6.98 -21.02 -24.12
C THR A 42 -7.71 -19.69 -24.00
N VAL A 43 -6.99 -18.61 -24.23
CA VAL A 43 -7.57 -17.26 -24.24
C VAL A 43 -8.23 -16.97 -25.59
N SER A 44 -9.48 -16.53 -25.57
CA SER A 44 -10.23 -16.09 -26.75
C SER A 44 -9.67 -14.81 -27.35
N ALA A 45 -9.69 -14.65 -28.66
CA ALA A 45 -9.16 -13.48 -29.38
C ALA A 45 -9.86 -12.14 -28.99
N GLY A 46 -11.05 -12.20 -28.38
CA GLY A 46 -11.79 -11.02 -27.91
C GLY A 46 -11.39 -10.52 -26.52
N VAL A 47 -10.53 -11.21 -25.78
CA VAL A 47 -10.05 -10.81 -24.46
C VAL A 47 -8.90 -9.81 -24.63
N ARG A 48 -8.93 -8.73 -23.86
CA ARG A 48 -7.82 -7.74 -23.84
C ARG A 48 -6.52 -8.41 -23.40
N GLY A 49 -5.40 -8.09 -24.06
CA GLY A 49 -4.10 -8.73 -23.79
C GLY A 49 -3.69 -8.65 -22.33
N THR A 50 -3.86 -7.49 -21.68
CA THR A 50 -3.54 -7.27 -20.25
C THR A 50 -4.37 -8.16 -19.33
N VAL A 51 -5.64 -8.41 -19.66
CA VAL A 51 -6.54 -9.30 -18.89
C VAL A 51 -6.13 -10.76 -19.14
N ALA A 52 -5.83 -11.12 -20.37
CA ALA A 52 -5.35 -12.46 -20.74
C ALA A 52 -4.07 -12.82 -19.96
N ASP A 53 -3.11 -11.92 -19.93
CA ASP A 53 -1.85 -12.10 -19.18
C ASP A 53 -2.11 -12.21 -17.67
N SER A 54 -3.06 -11.45 -17.15
CA SER A 54 -3.47 -11.51 -15.74
C SER A 54 -4.16 -12.84 -15.41
N TRP A 55 -5.04 -13.35 -16.28
CA TRP A 55 -5.64 -14.68 -16.12
C TRP A 55 -4.59 -15.78 -16.08
N LEU A 56 -3.59 -15.72 -16.96
CA LEU A 56 -2.47 -16.67 -16.97
C LEU A 56 -1.66 -16.60 -15.66
N ARG A 57 -1.37 -15.40 -15.15
CA ARG A 57 -0.68 -15.24 -13.84
C ARG A 57 -1.52 -15.78 -12.70
N SER A 58 -2.82 -15.50 -12.69
CA SER A 58 -3.76 -15.99 -11.66
C SER A 58 -3.84 -17.52 -11.66
N ALA A 59 -3.96 -18.13 -12.83
CA ALA A 59 -3.98 -19.58 -12.97
C ALA A 59 -2.63 -20.21 -12.55
N ALA A 60 -1.50 -19.62 -12.95
CA ALA A 60 -0.17 -20.06 -12.58
C ALA A 60 0.08 -19.97 -11.06
N ALA A 61 -0.51 -18.98 -10.39
CA ALA A 61 -0.49 -18.83 -8.94
C ALA A 61 -1.40 -19.84 -8.22
N GLY A 62 -2.22 -20.61 -8.95
CA GLY A 62 -3.14 -21.60 -8.40
C GLY A 62 -4.37 -20.99 -7.72
N VAL A 63 -4.79 -19.80 -8.15
CA VAL A 63 -6.01 -19.18 -7.63
C VAL A 63 -7.21 -20.01 -8.06
N ASP A 64 -8.08 -20.35 -7.09
CA ASP A 64 -9.33 -21.04 -7.36
C ASP A 64 -10.36 -20.01 -7.88
N PRO A 65 -10.87 -20.14 -9.12
CA PRO A 65 -11.88 -19.22 -9.66
C PRO A 65 -13.20 -19.28 -8.92
N ASP A 66 -13.47 -20.33 -8.17
CA ASP A 66 -14.69 -20.50 -7.38
C ASP A 66 -14.52 -20.07 -5.91
N VAL A 67 -13.36 -19.54 -5.52
CA VAL A 67 -13.19 -18.95 -4.19
C VAL A 67 -14.17 -17.79 -4.00
N HIS A 68 -14.81 -17.75 -2.84
CA HIS A 68 -15.89 -16.78 -2.61
C HIS A 68 -15.40 -15.46 -2.00
N VAL A 69 -14.26 -15.45 -1.31
CA VAL A 69 -13.79 -14.31 -0.54
C VAL A 69 -12.28 -14.15 -0.62
N ALA A 70 -11.80 -12.92 -0.72
CA ALA A 70 -10.40 -12.59 -0.59
C ALA A 70 -9.90 -12.87 0.84
N PRO A 71 -8.63 -13.29 1.05
CA PRO A 71 -8.13 -13.59 2.38
C PRO A 71 -7.97 -12.33 3.24
N LEU A 72 -8.40 -12.39 4.49
CA LEU A 72 -8.11 -11.38 5.50
C LEU A 72 -6.69 -11.64 6.04
N VAL A 73 -5.81 -10.66 5.95
CA VAL A 73 -4.38 -10.79 6.30
C VAL A 73 -3.93 -9.78 7.37
N LEU A 74 -4.74 -8.77 7.64
CA LEU A 74 -4.56 -7.81 8.72
C LEU A 74 -5.90 -7.59 9.41
N ASP A 75 -5.93 -7.62 10.73
CA ASP A 75 -7.14 -7.33 11.51
C ASP A 75 -6.85 -6.60 12.82
N GLY A 76 -7.90 -6.14 13.48
CA GLY A 76 -7.86 -5.56 14.82
C GLY A 76 -6.79 -4.48 15.00
N THR A 77 -5.99 -4.63 16.05
CA THR A 77 -4.93 -3.68 16.42
C THR A 77 -3.82 -3.61 15.37
N ASP A 78 -3.48 -4.74 14.74
CA ASP A 78 -2.42 -4.80 13.72
C ASP A 78 -2.76 -3.91 12.52
N LEU A 79 -4.01 -3.90 12.10
CA LEU A 79 -4.47 -3.03 11.00
C LEU A 79 -4.42 -1.55 11.41
N VAL A 80 -4.84 -1.22 12.63
CA VAL A 80 -4.84 0.16 13.15
C VAL A 80 -3.41 0.70 13.20
N ASP A 81 -2.48 -0.07 13.77
CA ASP A 81 -1.08 0.32 13.90
C ASP A 81 -0.41 0.44 12.52
N TYR A 82 -0.71 -0.52 11.62
CA TYR A 82 -0.17 -0.51 10.27
C TYR A 82 -0.61 0.74 9.49
N ARG A 83 -1.89 1.10 9.57
CA ARG A 83 -2.44 2.32 8.95
C ARG A 83 -1.78 3.58 9.50
N ALA A 84 -1.65 3.68 10.83
CA ALA A 84 -1.06 4.86 11.46
C ALA A 84 0.38 5.11 11.00
N ALA A 85 1.14 4.05 10.74
CA ALA A 85 2.51 4.11 10.27
C ALA A 85 2.65 4.21 8.74
N HIS A 86 1.56 4.00 7.98
CA HIS A 86 1.63 3.92 6.52
C HIS A 86 1.87 5.30 5.87
N PRO A 87 2.74 5.42 4.85
CA PRO A 87 3.03 6.69 4.18
C PRO A 87 1.82 7.41 3.60
N LEU A 88 0.77 6.69 3.21
CA LEU A 88 -0.48 7.25 2.70
C LEU A 88 -1.40 7.80 3.79
N SER A 89 -1.18 7.48 5.07
CA SER A 89 -2.03 7.95 6.17
C SER A 89 -2.19 9.48 6.22
N PRO A 90 -1.14 10.30 6.08
CA PRO A 90 -1.27 11.76 6.12
C PRO A 90 -2.04 12.36 4.95
N VAL A 91 -2.14 11.66 3.83
CA VAL A 91 -2.83 12.13 2.61
C VAL A 91 -4.22 11.53 2.43
N LEU A 92 -4.62 10.60 3.30
CA LEU A 92 -5.94 9.99 3.30
C LEU A 92 -7.11 11.01 3.33
N PRO A 93 -7.05 12.11 4.13
CA PRO A 93 -8.10 13.13 4.12
C PRO A 93 -8.33 13.74 2.74
N LEU A 94 -7.26 13.93 1.93
CA LEU A 94 -7.38 14.40 0.55
C LEU A 94 -8.09 13.37 -0.32
N LEU A 95 -7.69 12.10 -0.25
CA LEU A 95 -8.32 11.02 -1.01
C LEU A 95 -9.80 10.86 -0.65
N HIS A 96 -10.13 10.91 0.63
CA HIS A 96 -11.51 10.86 1.10
C HIS A 96 -12.33 12.05 0.59
N ASP A 97 -11.77 13.26 0.58
CA ASP A 97 -12.45 14.46 0.09
C ASP A 97 -12.70 14.40 -1.44
N VAL A 98 -11.76 13.85 -2.21
CA VAL A 98 -11.83 13.77 -3.68
C VAL A 98 -12.74 12.63 -4.15
N LEU A 99 -12.60 11.43 -3.60
CA LEU A 99 -13.30 10.22 -4.05
C LEU A 99 -14.15 9.55 -2.99
N GLY A 100 -13.75 9.59 -1.71
CA GLY A 100 -14.47 8.94 -0.63
C GLY A 100 -15.90 9.46 -0.49
N ARG A 101 -16.08 10.79 -0.51
CA ARG A 101 -17.41 11.41 -0.48
C ARG A 101 -18.25 11.04 -1.71
N ALA A 102 -17.63 11.02 -2.89
CA ALA A 102 -18.32 10.57 -4.10
C ALA A 102 -18.78 9.11 -4.00
N ALA A 103 -17.96 8.25 -3.41
CA ALA A 103 -18.32 6.84 -3.15
C ALA A 103 -19.46 6.72 -2.12
N GLU A 104 -19.49 7.60 -1.11
CA GLU A 104 -20.60 7.67 -0.14
C GLU A 104 -21.91 8.15 -0.78
N ASP A 105 -21.85 8.90 -1.89
CA ASP A 105 -23.00 9.41 -2.63
C ASP A 105 -23.41 8.54 -3.82
N CYS A 106 -22.53 7.66 -4.31
CA CYS A 106 -22.75 6.78 -5.45
C CYS A 106 -22.96 5.31 -5.03
N ASP A 107 -23.27 4.45 -6.01
CA ASP A 107 -23.36 2.99 -5.81
C ASP A 107 -22.00 2.32 -6.05
N CYS A 108 -20.95 2.88 -5.42
CA CYS A 108 -19.58 2.39 -5.52
C CYS A 108 -18.84 2.43 -4.17
N VAL A 109 -17.68 1.83 -4.14
CA VAL A 109 -16.74 1.80 -3.01
C VAL A 109 -15.42 2.39 -3.47
N MET A 110 -14.81 3.26 -2.68
CA MET A 110 -13.42 3.67 -2.82
C MET A 110 -12.56 2.85 -1.86
N ALA A 111 -11.47 2.28 -2.34
CA ALA A 111 -10.48 1.62 -1.51
C ALA A 111 -9.09 2.20 -1.72
N VAL A 112 -8.31 2.25 -0.64
CA VAL A 112 -6.88 2.57 -0.66
C VAL A 112 -6.14 1.37 -0.10
N GLY A 113 -5.22 0.82 -0.88
CA GLY A 113 -4.39 -0.32 -0.51
C GLY A 113 -2.92 0.04 -0.42
N ASP A 114 -2.13 -0.86 0.16
CA ASP A 114 -0.67 -0.77 0.16
C ASP A 114 -0.04 -1.42 -1.08
N ALA A 115 1.28 -1.36 -1.16
CA ALA A 115 2.05 -1.95 -2.26
C ALA A 115 2.00 -3.49 -2.32
N GLN A 116 1.43 -4.16 -1.33
CA GLN A 116 1.20 -5.61 -1.30
C GLN A 116 -0.26 -5.98 -1.60
N GLY A 117 -1.08 -5.00 -1.99
CA GLY A 117 -2.48 -5.21 -2.32
C GLY A 117 -3.42 -5.40 -1.13
N ARG A 118 -2.96 -5.08 0.10
CA ARG A 118 -3.83 -5.12 1.29
C ARG A 118 -4.65 -3.86 1.36
N LEU A 119 -5.97 -3.99 1.45
CA LEU A 119 -6.85 -2.83 1.58
C LEU A 119 -6.70 -2.22 2.97
N LEU A 120 -6.37 -0.96 3.03
CA LEU A 120 -6.15 -0.25 4.29
C LEU A 120 -7.37 0.58 4.68
N TRP A 121 -8.01 1.24 3.73
CA TRP A 121 -9.21 2.05 3.96
C TRP A 121 -10.23 1.76 2.87
N VAL A 122 -11.50 1.64 3.27
CA VAL A 122 -12.63 1.34 2.38
C VAL A 122 -13.79 2.27 2.72
N TYR A 123 -14.26 3.03 1.75
CA TYR A 123 -15.33 4.01 1.89
C TYR A 123 -16.44 3.76 0.90
N GLY A 124 -17.68 3.98 1.31
CA GLY A 124 -18.86 3.84 0.46
C GLY A 124 -20.15 3.86 1.28
N ARG A 125 -21.28 3.83 0.59
CA ARG A 125 -22.59 3.72 1.25
C ARG A 125 -22.69 2.40 2.05
N PRO A 126 -23.35 2.40 3.21
CA PRO A 126 -23.51 1.20 4.01
C PRO A 126 -24.11 0.00 3.25
N GLN A 127 -24.98 0.25 2.27
CA GLN A 127 -25.59 -0.80 1.45
C GLN A 127 -24.59 -1.41 0.47
N VAL A 128 -23.69 -0.60 -0.10
CA VAL A 128 -22.65 -1.05 -1.04
C VAL A 128 -21.56 -1.78 -0.27
N LEU A 129 -21.15 -1.24 0.88
CA LEU A 129 -20.17 -1.89 1.77
C LEU A 129 -20.63 -3.29 2.19
N ARG A 130 -21.88 -3.47 2.61
CA ARG A 130 -22.43 -4.81 2.90
C ARG A 130 -22.39 -5.77 1.71
N ARG A 131 -22.53 -5.27 0.48
CA ARG A 131 -22.36 -6.11 -0.73
C ARG A 131 -20.89 -6.47 -0.96
N ALA A 132 -19.99 -5.53 -0.72
CA ALA A 132 -18.55 -5.71 -0.83
C ALA A 132 -18.02 -6.69 0.23
N GLU A 133 -18.59 -6.69 1.44
CA GLU A 133 -18.29 -7.66 2.51
C GLU A 133 -18.52 -9.11 2.06
N ASN A 134 -19.50 -9.37 1.18
CA ASN A 134 -19.75 -10.73 0.69
C ASN A 134 -18.60 -11.34 -0.11
N ILE A 135 -17.72 -10.51 -0.69
CA ILE A 135 -16.50 -10.92 -1.38
C ILE A 135 -15.24 -10.61 -0.56
N ASN A 136 -15.43 -10.22 0.70
CA ASN A 136 -14.40 -9.77 1.61
C ASN A 136 -13.59 -8.57 1.08
N PHE A 137 -14.25 -7.67 0.33
CA PHE A 137 -13.64 -6.39 -0.07
C PHE A 137 -13.75 -5.40 1.10
N VAL A 138 -12.95 -5.70 2.11
CA VAL A 138 -12.93 -5.02 3.41
C VAL A 138 -11.51 -4.64 3.79
N GLU A 139 -11.41 -3.79 4.76
CA GLU A 139 -10.13 -3.38 5.32
C GLU A 139 -9.36 -4.56 5.91
N GLY A 140 -8.07 -4.67 5.55
CA GLY A 140 -7.19 -5.77 5.96
C GLY A 140 -7.20 -6.98 5.03
N SER A 141 -8.09 -7.05 4.04
CA SER A 141 -8.08 -8.10 3.02
C SER A 141 -7.02 -7.89 1.94
N ALA A 142 -6.55 -8.97 1.31
CA ALA A 142 -5.52 -8.95 0.29
C ALA A 142 -6.11 -9.16 -1.11
N TRP A 143 -5.83 -8.21 -2.00
CA TRP A 143 -6.35 -8.16 -3.37
C TRP A 143 -5.25 -8.15 -4.43
N ASP A 144 -4.06 -8.64 -4.10
CA ASP A 144 -3.01 -8.94 -5.08
C ASP A 144 -3.41 -10.15 -5.96
N GLU A 145 -2.93 -10.17 -7.21
CA GLU A 145 -3.28 -11.23 -8.18
C GLU A 145 -3.01 -12.66 -7.67
N PRO A 146 -1.89 -12.95 -6.98
CA PRO A 146 -1.63 -14.29 -6.47
C PRO A 146 -2.64 -14.82 -5.45
N ARG A 147 -3.41 -13.94 -4.78
CA ARG A 147 -4.38 -14.32 -3.75
C ARG A 147 -5.83 -14.19 -4.20
N ALA A 148 -6.16 -13.14 -4.93
CA ALA A 148 -7.53 -12.82 -5.32
C ALA A 148 -7.81 -13.02 -6.83
N GLY A 149 -6.79 -13.42 -7.59
CA GLY A 149 -6.87 -13.51 -9.04
C GLY A 149 -6.93 -12.15 -9.72
N THR A 150 -7.25 -12.13 -11.00
CA THR A 150 -7.39 -10.91 -11.78
C THR A 150 -8.44 -9.98 -11.19
N ASN A 151 -8.00 -8.81 -10.78
CA ASN A 151 -8.82 -7.71 -10.26
C ASN A 151 -8.06 -6.39 -10.48
N ALA A 152 -8.74 -5.24 -10.43
CA ALA A 152 -8.08 -3.97 -10.74
C ALA A 152 -6.98 -3.58 -9.73
N PRO A 153 -7.16 -3.67 -8.39
CA PRO A 153 -6.08 -3.51 -7.42
C PRO A 153 -4.83 -4.33 -7.73
N GLY A 154 -4.98 -5.64 -7.92
CA GLY A 154 -3.88 -6.55 -8.21
C GLY A 154 -3.19 -6.26 -9.53
N MET A 155 -3.98 -6.00 -10.59
CA MET A 155 -3.43 -5.65 -11.91
C MET A 155 -2.70 -4.31 -11.89
N ALA A 156 -3.22 -3.29 -11.18
CA ALA A 156 -2.58 -1.99 -11.09
C ALA A 156 -1.19 -2.09 -10.45
N LEU A 157 -1.03 -2.93 -9.43
CA LEU A 157 0.26 -3.19 -8.80
C LEU A 157 1.18 -4.04 -9.70
N ALA A 158 0.65 -5.04 -10.38
CA ALA A 158 1.45 -5.95 -11.21
C ALA A 158 1.99 -5.28 -12.46
N LEU A 159 1.25 -4.34 -13.04
CA LEU A 159 1.60 -3.63 -14.28
C LEU A 159 2.24 -2.27 -14.00
N ASP A 160 2.14 -1.77 -12.78
CA ASP A 160 2.51 -0.39 -12.40
C ASP A 160 1.80 0.67 -13.26
N GLU A 161 0.54 0.40 -13.60
CA GLU A 161 -0.28 1.24 -14.48
C GLU A 161 -1.72 1.36 -13.95
N ALA A 162 -2.41 2.42 -14.36
CA ALA A 162 -3.83 2.55 -14.10
C ALA A 162 -4.64 1.63 -15.01
N VAL A 163 -5.52 0.82 -14.43
CA VAL A 163 -6.26 -0.23 -15.13
C VAL A 163 -7.76 -0.18 -14.87
N LEU A 164 -8.52 -0.70 -15.84
CA LEU A 164 -9.94 -1.05 -15.70
C LEU A 164 -10.08 -2.57 -15.74
N VAL A 165 -10.95 -3.11 -14.91
CA VAL A 165 -11.38 -4.50 -14.97
C VAL A 165 -12.91 -4.52 -14.96
N HIS A 166 -13.51 -5.04 -16.02
CA HIS A 166 -14.95 -5.11 -16.20
C HIS A 166 -15.47 -6.49 -15.82
N ALA A 167 -16.55 -6.54 -15.10
CA ALA A 167 -17.36 -7.73 -14.81
C ALA A 167 -16.68 -9.10 -15.03
N GLY A 168 -16.94 -9.73 -16.15
CA GLY A 168 -16.43 -11.07 -16.51
C GLY A 168 -14.92 -11.16 -16.73
N GLU A 169 -14.20 -10.03 -16.75
CA GLU A 169 -12.74 -10.04 -16.81
C GLU A 169 -12.09 -10.44 -15.47
N HIS A 170 -12.81 -10.34 -14.35
CA HIS A 170 -12.33 -10.83 -13.06
C HIS A 170 -12.13 -12.35 -13.08
N PHE A 171 -11.01 -12.82 -12.51
CA PHE A 171 -10.70 -14.25 -12.48
C PHE A 171 -11.64 -15.03 -11.56
N THR A 172 -11.99 -14.45 -10.41
CA THR A 172 -12.84 -15.10 -9.41
C THR A 172 -14.31 -14.80 -9.68
N ARG A 173 -15.15 -15.84 -9.84
CA ARG A 173 -16.57 -15.71 -10.22
C ARG A 173 -17.40 -14.87 -9.25
N SER A 174 -17.10 -14.92 -7.96
CA SER A 174 -17.80 -14.11 -6.95
C SER A 174 -17.64 -12.61 -7.16
N VAL A 175 -16.55 -12.19 -7.81
CA VAL A 175 -16.20 -10.79 -8.07
C VAL A 175 -16.77 -10.27 -9.40
N GLN A 176 -17.19 -11.15 -10.30
CA GLN A 176 -17.66 -10.80 -11.65
C GLN A 176 -18.95 -9.95 -11.71
N ARG A 177 -19.55 -9.65 -10.56
CA ARG A 177 -20.65 -8.67 -10.45
C ARG A 177 -20.14 -7.24 -10.32
N TRP A 178 -18.85 -7.07 -10.12
CA TRP A 178 -18.20 -5.80 -9.89
C TRP A 178 -17.39 -5.41 -11.11
N SER A 179 -17.20 -4.12 -11.25
CA SER A 179 -16.31 -3.50 -12.21
C SER A 179 -15.47 -2.47 -11.48
N CYS A 180 -14.20 -2.37 -11.81
CA CYS A 180 -13.24 -1.64 -11.01
C CYS A 180 -12.33 -0.78 -11.88
N ALA A 181 -11.85 0.33 -11.30
CA ALA A 181 -10.78 1.15 -11.84
C ALA A 181 -9.75 1.38 -10.75
N ALA A 182 -8.51 1.02 -10.98
CA ALA A 182 -7.43 1.21 -10.01
C ALA A 182 -6.22 1.91 -10.62
N ALA A 183 -5.45 2.62 -9.79
CA ALA A 183 -4.18 3.21 -10.15
C ALA A 183 -3.17 3.07 -9.01
N PRO A 184 -1.88 2.82 -9.32
CA PRO A 184 -0.82 2.84 -8.33
C PRO A 184 -0.57 4.27 -7.84
N ILE A 185 -0.03 4.38 -6.63
CA ILE A 185 0.42 5.63 -6.01
C ILE A 185 1.88 5.45 -5.67
N HIS A 186 2.74 6.37 -6.14
CA HIS A 186 4.18 6.29 -5.99
C HIS A 186 4.72 7.28 -4.95
N ASP A 187 5.86 6.94 -4.40
CA ASP A 187 6.69 7.90 -3.68
C ASP A 187 7.27 8.91 -4.68
N PRO A 188 7.03 10.21 -4.50
CA PRO A 188 7.48 11.22 -5.46
C PRO A 188 9.00 11.37 -5.53
N SER A 189 9.75 10.82 -4.59
CA SER A 189 11.22 10.91 -4.53
C SER A 189 11.92 9.64 -5.02
N THR A 190 11.36 8.47 -4.74
CA THR A 190 11.97 7.18 -5.10
C THR A 190 11.29 6.51 -6.30
N HIS A 191 10.09 6.95 -6.67
CA HIS A 191 9.21 6.33 -7.66
C HIS A 191 8.80 4.89 -7.33
N GLU A 192 9.04 4.44 -6.10
CA GLU A 192 8.55 3.14 -5.64
C GLU A 192 7.03 3.20 -5.40
N VAL A 193 6.34 2.12 -5.71
CA VAL A 193 4.90 2.01 -5.43
C VAL A 193 4.68 1.99 -3.92
N LEU A 194 3.96 2.98 -3.40
CA LEU A 194 3.52 3.04 -2.01
C LEU A 194 2.22 2.29 -1.76
N GLY A 195 1.37 2.23 -2.76
CA GLY A 195 0.06 1.61 -2.66
C GLY A 195 -0.77 1.86 -3.90
N LEU A 196 -2.07 1.73 -3.74
CA LEU A 196 -3.03 1.89 -4.83
C LEU A 196 -4.29 2.65 -4.37
N LEU A 197 -4.98 3.21 -5.35
CA LEU A 197 -6.31 3.76 -5.22
C LEU A 197 -7.24 2.99 -6.16
N ASP A 198 -8.40 2.56 -5.65
CA ASP A 198 -9.40 1.81 -6.41
C ASP A 198 -10.79 2.38 -6.22
N VAL A 199 -11.59 2.30 -7.29
CA VAL A 199 -13.04 2.53 -7.27
C VAL A 199 -13.72 1.31 -7.85
N THR A 200 -14.55 0.66 -7.04
CA THR A 200 -15.27 -0.58 -7.34
C THR A 200 -16.77 -0.38 -7.25
N GLY A 201 -17.53 -0.84 -8.23
CA GLY A 201 -18.99 -0.72 -8.25
C GLY A 201 -19.65 -1.59 -9.31
N GLY A 202 -20.82 -1.17 -9.80
CA GLY A 202 -21.50 -1.82 -10.90
C GLY A 202 -20.80 -1.64 -12.25
N PRO A 203 -21.41 -2.16 -13.35
CA PRO A 203 -20.81 -2.07 -14.70
C PRO A 203 -20.45 -0.65 -15.15
N ASP A 204 -21.19 0.34 -14.65
CA ASP A 204 -21.00 1.76 -15.01
C ASP A 204 -19.71 2.37 -14.42
N VAL A 205 -19.00 1.67 -13.54
CA VAL A 205 -17.73 2.13 -12.95
C VAL A 205 -16.55 1.93 -13.90
N ALA A 206 -16.53 0.86 -14.70
CA ALA A 206 -15.43 0.59 -15.61
C ALA A 206 -15.49 1.47 -16.87
N THR A 207 -15.31 2.75 -16.72
CA THR A 207 -15.33 3.74 -17.81
C THR A 207 -13.98 4.47 -17.93
N PRO A 208 -13.65 4.98 -19.14
CA PRO A 208 -12.47 5.82 -19.31
C PRO A 208 -12.47 7.05 -18.41
N GLN A 209 -13.65 7.58 -18.08
CA GLN A 209 -13.82 8.73 -17.18
C GLN A 209 -13.43 8.36 -15.74
N THR A 210 -13.88 7.21 -15.24
CA THR A 210 -13.51 6.72 -13.91
C THR A 210 -12.01 6.45 -13.84
N LEU A 211 -11.43 5.82 -14.87
CA LEU A 211 -9.99 5.60 -14.94
C LEU A 211 -9.20 6.90 -14.90
N ALA A 212 -9.65 7.91 -15.67
CA ALA A 212 -9.00 9.22 -15.65
C ALA A 212 -9.10 9.90 -14.29
N LEU A 213 -10.24 9.76 -13.61
CA LEU A 213 -10.47 10.31 -12.28
C LEU A 213 -9.56 9.64 -11.23
N VAL A 214 -9.50 8.30 -11.21
CA VAL A 214 -8.65 7.54 -10.28
C VAL A 214 -7.18 7.87 -10.52
N ARG A 215 -6.74 7.93 -11.79
CA ARG A 215 -5.38 8.36 -12.16
C ARG A 215 -5.08 9.78 -11.70
N ALA A 216 -6.01 10.71 -11.88
CA ALA A 216 -5.82 12.09 -11.43
C ALA A 216 -5.73 12.18 -9.92
N ALA A 217 -6.55 11.44 -9.17
CA ALA A 217 -6.52 11.40 -7.72
C ALA A 217 -5.22 10.77 -7.19
N ALA A 218 -4.70 9.72 -7.83
CA ALA A 218 -3.39 9.14 -7.51
C ALA A 218 -2.26 10.19 -7.68
N ARG A 219 -2.22 10.89 -8.82
CA ARG A 219 -1.23 11.97 -9.06
C ARG A 219 -1.38 13.15 -8.11
N MET A 220 -2.61 13.53 -7.73
CA MET A 220 -2.84 14.55 -6.70
C MET A 220 -2.27 14.12 -5.35
N THR A 221 -2.40 12.84 -5.02
CA THR A 221 -1.84 12.25 -3.80
C THR A 221 -0.32 12.30 -3.81
N GLU A 222 0.31 11.91 -4.91
CA GLU A 222 1.77 12.00 -5.11
C GLU A 222 2.25 13.46 -5.00
N SER A 223 1.54 14.41 -5.61
CA SER A 223 1.86 15.84 -5.51
C SER A 223 1.73 16.36 -4.07
N GLU A 224 0.73 15.92 -3.33
CA GLU A 224 0.56 16.30 -1.92
C GLU A 224 1.65 15.67 -1.03
N LEU A 225 2.06 14.42 -1.31
CA LEU A 225 3.21 13.81 -0.65
C LEU A 225 4.50 14.60 -0.91
N ALA A 226 4.75 15.01 -2.17
CA ALA A 226 5.89 15.85 -2.54
C ALA A 226 5.84 17.21 -1.82
N ARG A 227 4.67 17.87 -1.80
CA ARG A 227 4.48 19.12 -1.09
C ARG A 227 4.78 18.98 0.41
N ARG A 228 4.25 17.94 1.05
CA ARG A 228 4.51 17.67 2.47
C ARG A 228 5.98 17.34 2.75
N ALA A 229 6.67 16.72 1.80
CA ALA A 229 8.10 16.50 1.89
C ALA A 229 8.90 17.83 1.79
N THR A 230 8.41 18.79 0.99
CA THR A 230 9.04 20.12 0.81
C THR A 230 8.60 21.16 1.85
N ASP A 231 7.36 21.09 2.36
CA ASP A 231 6.84 21.93 3.44
C ASP A 231 7.43 21.58 4.83
N ARG A 232 8.29 20.57 4.90
CA ARG A 232 9.25 20.51 6.01
C ARG A 232 10.01 21.81 5.98
N PRO A 233 10.05 22.58 7.07
CA PRO A 233 10.87 23.77 7.10
C PRO A 233 12.25 23.30 6.66
N SER A 234 12.71 23.83 5.52
CA SER A 234 14.13 23.83 5.12
C SER A 234 14.86 24.71 6.11
N GLY A 235 14.67 24.40 7.38
CA GLY A 235 15.36 24.94 8.49
C GLY A 235 16.71 24.28 8.53
N LEU A 236 17.67 24.94 7.88
CA LEU A 236 19.08 24.67 8.00
C LEU A 236 19.50 23.32 7.39
N TRP A 237 20.06 23.40 6.17
CA TRP A 237 21.11 22.49 5.77
C TRP A 237 22.13 22.43 6.94
N VAL A 238 21.98 21.40 7.77
CA VAL A 238 23.00 21.02 8.75
C VAL A 238 23.95 20.14 7.96
N PRO A 239 25.20 20.59 7.74
CA PRO A 239 26.21 19.72 7.14
C PRO A 239 26.36 18.53 8.07
N SER A 240 26.27 17.30 7.52
CA SER A 240 26.71 16.03 8.10
C SER A 240 26.90 16.02 9.63
N GLY A 241 25.91 16.49 10.39
CA GLY A 241 25.86 16.42 11.82
C GLY A 241 25.12 15.14 12.22
N GLU A 242 25.63 14.44 13.18
CA GLU A 242 25.07 13.23 13.76
C GLU A 242 23.56 13.35 13.94
N ARG A 243 22.80 12.47 13.28
CA ARG A 243 21.34 12.38 13.49
C ARG A 243 21.12 12.07 14.96
N ILE A 244 20.20 12.80 15.59
CA ILE A 244 19.84 12.60 17.00
C ILE A 244 18.45 12.03 17.06
N LEU A 245 18.32 10.88 17.69
CA LEU A 245 17.07 10.24 18.04
C LEU A 245 16.74 10.57 19.49
N GLU A 246 15.72 11.41 19.70
CA GLU A 246 15.26 11.74 21.05
C GLU A 246 14.10 10.84 21.43
N LEU A 247 14.17 10.24 22.63
CA LEU A 247 13.16 9.33 23.19
C LEU A 247 12.68 9.86 24.54
N GLU A 248 11.38 10.12 24.65
CA GLU A 248 10.71 10.52 25.90
C GLU A 248 9.74 9.40 26.29
N ALA A 249 10.06 8.66 27.36
CA ALA A 249 9.28 7.52 27.84
C ALA A 249 8.91 7.61 29.32
N LEU A 250 9.55 8.47 30.11
CA LEU A 250 9.31 8.54 31.55
C LEU A 250 7.88 9.01 31.85
N GLY A 251 7.18 8.23 32.66
CA GLY A 251 5.81 8.52 33.07
C GLY A 251 4.75 8.31 32.01
N GLN A 252 5.09 7.63 30.90
CA GLN A 252 4.19 7.33 29.78
C GLN A 252 4.17 5.84 29.48
N ASN A 253 3.04 5.33 28.98
CA ASN A 253 2.93 3.95 28.49
C ASN A 253 3.46 3.78 27.06
N GLU A 254 3.66 4.89 26.35
CA GLU A 254 4.07 4.97 24.95
C GLU A 254 5.19 6.00 24.84
N CYS A 255 6.26 5.64 24.13
CA CYS A 255 7.38 6.55 23.95
C CYS A 255 7.03 7.61 22.88
N LEU A 256 7.37 8.87 23.15
CA LEU A 256 7.40 9.91 22.16
C LEU A 256 8.79 9.93 21.52
N LEU A 257 8.83 9.58 20.24
CA LEU A 257 10.02 9.62 19.40
C LEU A 257 10.13 10.98 18.72
N ARG A 258 11.32 11.60 18.74
CA ARG A 258 11.64 12.73 17.87
C ARG A 258 12.88 12.39 17.03
N LEU A 259 12.74 12.52 15.71
CA LEU A 259 13.80 12.29 14.74
C LEU A 259 13.65 13.31 13.60
N ASP A 260 14.74 13.98 13.25
CA ASP A 260 14.77 14.96 12.15
C ASP A 260 13.65 16.04 12.26
N GLY A 261 13.34 16.49 13.48
CA GLY A 261 12.31 17.50 13.78
C GLY A 261 10.87 16.97 13.75
N ARG A 262 10.66 15.66 13.56
CA ARG A 262 9.36 14.99 13.62
C ARG A 262 9.15 14.35 14.98
N SER A 263 7.92 14.41 15.45
CA SER A 263 7.49 13.70 16.66
C SER A 263 6.50 12.60 16.29
N HIS A 264 6.75 11.40 16.78
CA HIS A 264 5.89 10.24 16.59
C HIS A 264 5.62 9.62 17.97
N ARG A 265 4.35 9.39 18.26
CA ARG A 265 3.96 8.56 19.42
C ARG A 265 4.00 7.10 18.95
N LEU A 266 4.79 6.30 19.64
CA LEU A 266 5.00 4.90 19.29
C LEU A 266 3.95 4.03 19.96
N SER A 267 3.62 2.89 19.34
CA SER A 267 2.88 1.84 20.03
C SER A 267 3.70 1.32 21.23
N PRO A 268 3.05 0.74 22.26
CA PRO A 268 3.78 0.14 23.39
C PRO A 268 4.86 -0.84 22.94
N ARG A 269 4.58 -1.64 21.92
CA ARG A 269 5.54 -2.63 21.38
C ARG A 269 6.75 -1.99 20.71
N HIS A 270 6.55 -0.96 19.90
CA HIS A 270 7.65 -0.21 19.30
C HIS A 270 8.47 0.54 20.34
N SER A 271 7.83 1.01 21.41
CA SER A 271 8.49 1.63 22.57
C SER A 271 9.44 0.64 23.25
N ASP A 272 8.97 -0.60 23.51
CA ASP A 272 9.77 -1.67 24.11
C ASP A 272 10.98 -2.03 23.24
N ILE A 273 10.78 -2.16 21.91
CA ILE A 273 11.86 -2.47 20.97
C ILE A 273 12.89 -1.34 20.95
N LEU A 274 12.47 -0.07 20.88
CA LEU A 274 13.42 1.04 20.86
C LEU A 274 14.15 1.20 22.19
N PHE A 275 13.48 0.95 23.32
CA PHE A 275 14.15 0.90 24.62
C PHE A 275 15.27 -0.15 24.63
N ALA A 276 14.96 -1.39 24.21
CA ALA A 276 15.94 -2.47 24.15
C ALA A 276 17.13 -2.13 23.22
N LEU A 277 16.86 -1.57 22.04
CA LEU A 277 17.90 -1.16 21.09
C LEU A 277 18.71 0.05 21.57
N ALA A 278 18.07 0.99 22.28
CA ALA A 278 18.77 2.13 22.87
C ALA A 278 19.79 1.66 23.92
N GLU A 279 19.45 0.68 24.75
CA GLU A 279 20.33 0.14 25.77
C GLU A 279 21.39 -0.86 25.26
N ALA A 280 21.34 -1.21 23.97
CA ALA A 280 22.27 -2.13 23.32
C ALA A 280 23.02 -1.44 22.17
N PRO A 281 24.08 -0.65 22.42
CA PRO A 281 24.79 0.10 21.38
C PRO A 281 25.45 -0.81 20.33
N ASP A 282 25.83 -2.03 20.69
CA ASP A 282 26.38 -3.03 19.77
C ASP A 282 25.30 -3.74 18.95
N GLY A 283 24.02 -3.50 19.29
CA GLY A 283 22.85 -4.08 18.67
C GLY A 283 22.43 -5.41 19.26
N LEU A 284 21.26 -5.89 18.85
CA LEU A 284 20.65 -7.14 19.28
C LEU A 284 20.28 -8.00 18.05
N THR A 285 20.41 -9.30 18.19
CA THR A 285 19.86 -10.28 17.25
C THR A 285 18.34 -10.36 17.38
N ALA A 286 17.66 -10.99 16.43
CA ALA A 286 16.22 -11.20 16.52
C ALA A 286 15.83 -12.02 17.76
N ASP A 287 16.64 -13.03 18.09
CA ASP A 287 16.38 -13.92 19.24
C ASP A 287 16.59 -13.20 20.59
N GLU A 288 17.59 -12.31 20.67
CA GLU A 288 17.82 -11.48 21.86
C GLU A 288 16.69 -10.45 22.04
N LEU A 289 16.23 -9.83 20.97
CA LEU A 289 15.06 -8.94 21.01
C LEU A 289 13.79 -9.68 21.41
N GLU A 290 13.56 -10.88 20.86
CA GLU A 290 12.44 -11.72 21.26
C GLU A 290 12.45 -11.98 22.76
N LEU A 291 13.58 -12.39 23.30
CA LEU A 291 13.71 -12.69 24.73
C LEU A 291 13.46 -11.47 25.62
N GLN A 292 13.91 -10.27 25.20
CA GLN A 292 13.76 -9.04 25.99
C GLN A 292 12.36 -8.43 25.89
N VAL A 293 11.74 -8.44 24.70
CA VAL A 293 10.51 -7.72 24.42
C VAL A 293 9.27 -8.60 24.52
N TRP A 294 9.42 -9.94 24.36
CA TRP A 294 8.32 -10.91 24.44
C TRP A 294 8.61 -12.04 25.43
N PRO A 295 8.58 -11.77 26.73
CA PRO A 295 8.93 -12.75 27.74
C PRO A 295 8.03 -14.01 27.72
N SER A 296 6.83 -13.92 27.15
CA SER A 296 5.93 -15.06 26.94
C SER A 296 6.20 -15.85 25.66
N GLY A 297 7.20 -15.46 24.90
CA GLY A 297 7.53 -16.01 23.58
C GLY A 297 6.63 -15.49 22.47
N VAL A 298 7.16 -15.41 21.27
CA VAL A 298 6.42 -15.05 20.05
C VAL A 298 7.07 -15.74 18.85
N GLN A 299 6.39 -15.85 17.72
CA GLN A 299 7.04 -16.36 16.52
C GLN A 299 8.07 -15.35 15.98
N SER A 300 9.24 -15.82 15.57
CA SER A 300 10.31 -14.98 14.99
C SER A 300 9.86 -14.14 13.78
N SER A 301 8.79 -14.56 13.09
CA SER A 301 8.15 -13.78 12.03
C SER A 301 7.52 -12.49 12.54
N THR A 302 6.93 -12.49 13.73
CA THR A 302 6.34 -11.31 14.37
C THR A 302 7.43 -10.30 14.74
N VAL A 303 8.54 -10.74 15.33
CA VAL A 303 9.69 -9.87 15.64
C VAL A 303 10.20 -9.16 14.39
N ARG A 304 10.37 -9.94 13.31
CA ARG A 304 10.84 -9.37 12.02
C ARG A 304 9.84 -8.38 11.43
N ALA A 305 8.54 -8.67 11.52
CA ALA A 305 7.49 -7.77 11.03
C ALA A 305 7.51 -6.42 11.78
N GLU A 306 7.61 -6.45 13.12
CA GLU A 306 7.71 -5.22 13.92
C GLU A 306 8.97 -4.41 13.58
N LEU A 307 10.11 -5.08 13.38
CA LEU A 307 11.35 -4.41 13.00
C LEU A 307 11.29 -3.81 11.59
N VAL A 308 10.56 -4.43 10.66
CA VAL A 308 10.29 -3.84 9.33
C VAL A 308 9.45 -2.58 9.46
N ARG A 309 8.39 -2.61 10.26
CA ARG A 309 7.53 -1.46 10.55
C ARG A 309 8.32 -0.31 11.19
N LEU A 310 9.10 -0.64 12.21
CA LEU A 310 9.93 0.35 12.91
C LEU A 310 10.99 0.95 11.98
N ARG A 311 11.57 0.13 11.08
CA ARG A 311 12.52 0.62 10.08
C ARG A 311 11.85 1.56 9.06
N SER A 312 10.62 1.29 8.66
CA SER A 312 9.86 2.19 7.79
C SER A 312 9.62 3.55 8.44
N LEU A 313 9.48 3.58 9.77
CA LEU A 313 9.33 4.81 10.53
C LEU A 313 10.65 5.58 10.69
N LEU A 314 11.73 4.89 11.03
CA LEU A 314 13.04 5.48 11.36
C LEU A 314 13.92 5.71 10.13
N GLY A 315 13.72 4.94 9.08
CA GLY A 315 14.60 4.86 7.92
C GLY A 315 15.70 3.79 8.04
N GLN A 316 16.09 3.24 6.90
CA GLN A 316 17.12 2.18 6.81
C GLN A 316 18.50 2.63 7.31
N GLU A 317 18.76 3.93 7.29
CA GLU A 317 20.01 4.50 7.77
C GLU A 317 20.07 4.59 9.29
N VAL A 318 18.94 4.67 9.98
CA VAL A 318 18.86 4.79 11.44
C VAL A 318 18.80 3.43 12.12
N LEU A 319 18.03 2.48 11.56
CA LEU A 319 17.89 1.13 12.10
C LEU A 319 18.52 0.10 11.14
N LYS A 320 19.73 -0.31 11.41
CA LYS A 320 20.44 -1.38 10.67
C LYS A 320 19.99 -2.77 11.14
N SER A 321 20.26 -3.78 10.32
CA SER A 321 19.99 -5.20 10.63
C SER A 321 21.27 -6.03 10.57
N ARG A 322 21.33 -7.05 11.44
CA ARG A 322 22.43 -8.03 11.56
C ARG A 322 23.72 -7.47 12.18
N PRO A 323 23.70 -7.12 13.46
CA PRO A 323 22.58 -7.11 14.39
C PRO A 323 21.66 -5.89 14.18
N TYR A 324 20.47 -5.91 14.77
CA TYR A 324 19.58 -4.74 14.80
C TYR A 324 20.17 -3.71 15.76
N ARG A 325 20.51 -2.53 15.23
CA ARG A 325 21.10 -1.45 16.03
C ARG A 325 20.70 -0.08 15.50
N LEU A 326 20.66 0.88 16.40
CA LEU A 326 20.52 2.29 16.07
C LEU A 326 21.91 2.84 15.69
N THR A 327 21.97 3.57 14.57
CA THR A 327 23.22 4.12 14.00
C THR A 327 23.36 5.63 14.20
N CYS A 328 22.46 6.23 14.97
CA CYS A 328 22.46 7.65 15.31
C CYS A 328 22.71 7.85 16.80
N GLU A 329 23.03 9.08 17.22
CA GLU A 329 23.06 9.44 18.63
C GLU A 329 21.66 9.29 19.24
N VAL A 330 21.53 8.54 20.33
CA VAL A 330 20.26 8.34 21.05
C VAL A 330 20.29 9.14 22.36
N ARG A 331 19.37 10.11 22.45
CA ARG A 331 19.08 10.88 23.67
C ARG A 331 17.77 10.40 24.26
N ALA A 332 17.85 9.85 25.46
CA ALA A 332 16.69 9.31 26.17
C ALA A 332 16.53 9.98 27.54
N ASP A 333 15.28 10.34 27.90
CA ASP A 333 14.98 11.02 29.16
C ASP A 333 15.34 10.16 30.37
N TRP A 334 15.18 8.84 30.33
CA TRP A 334 15.57 7.93 31.41
C TRP A 334 17.08 7.88 31.62
N ARG A 335 17.92 8.06 30.60
CA ARG A 335 19.37 8.13 30.71
C ARG A 335 19.84 9.38 31.43
N VAL A 336 19.15 10.50 31.18
CA VAL A 336 19.42 11.77 31.88
C VAL A 336 19.17 11.60 33.37
N VAL A 337 18.03 11.00 33.74
CA VAL A 337 17.68 10.74 35.15
C VAL A 337 18.63 9.74 35.80
N ALA A 338 18.97 8.64 35.10
CA ALA A 338 19.94 7.65 35.61
C ALA A 338 21.32 8.30 35.87
N GLY A 339 21.79 9.15 34.97
CA GLY A 339 23.04 9.88 35.14
C GLY A 339 23.03 10.84 36.34
N GLN A 340 21.90 11.52 36.57
CA GLN A 340 21.73 12.39 37.73
C GLN A 340 21.69 11.61 39.06
N LEU A 341 21.13 10.40 39.07
CA LEU A 341 21.09 9.54 40.24
C LEU A 341 22.47 8.94 40.55
N ALA A 342 23.25 8.60 39.51
CA ALA A 342 24.60 8.02 39.66
C ALA A 342 25.65 9.09 40.13
N ALA A 343 25.36 10.36 39.92
CA ALA A 343 26.24 11.49 40.34
C ALA A 343 26.01 11.96 41.77
N ARG A 344 25.06 11.35 42.48
CA ARG A 344 24.78 11.59 43.92
C ARG A 344 25.39 10.52 44.79
#